data_5c1ceadd2ebec032c069f6cdb92f0bd2
#
_entry.id   5c1ceadd2ebec032c069f6cdb92f0bd2
#
_cell.length_a   1.000
_cell.length_b   1.000
_cell.length_c   1.000
_cell.angle_alpha   90.00
_cell.angle_beta   90.00
_cell.angle_gamma   90.00
#
_symmetry.space_group_name_H-M   'P 1'
#
loop_
_entity.id
_entity.type
_entity.pdbx_description
1 polymer ?
#
loop_
_entity_poly.entity_id
_entity_poly.type
_entity_poly.pdbx_seq_one_letter_code
_entity_poly.pdbx_strand_id
1 'polypeptide(L)'
;MAKAKGIKLPQFKVPLFEHTTVFFCPTRDMFYEFCEKAGIPIEPDFELAGGLTLTCTGEKGGNFYVIAVFDNELGTLVHECAHTTFHVLSDVGVVATTDPSHPANETYAYMVGRIFDAFFPVLAESNEAQLAAMQAAEVVEKALDQEEKVTDAAEQTEEQKEEKKPAKKGKRKPKAKEALVPRVMSFKRG
;
A
#
# COMPACT_ATOMS: atom_id res chain seq x y z
N MET A 1 18.51 -13.66 -14.74
CA MET A 1 17.46 -13.23 -13.79
C MET A 1 18.14 -12.65 -12.56
N ALA A 2 17.81 -11.41 -12.19
CA ALA A 2 18.40 -10.74 -11.04
C ALA A 2 17.94 -11.43 -9.76
N LYS A 3 18.88 -11.81 -8.90
CA LYS A 3 18.57 -12.22 -7.54
C LYS A 3 17.87 -11.07 -6.85
N ALA A 4 16.67 -11.28 -6.34
CA ALA A 4 15.98 -10.35 -5.45
C ALA A 4 16.81 -10.18 -4.15
N LYS A 5 17.92 -9.44 -4.26
CA LYS A 5 18.80 -9.15 -3.12
C LYS A 5 18.15 -8.03 -2.31
N GLY A 6 17.65 -8.35 -1.13
CA GLY A 6 17.45 -7.37 -0.08
C GLY A 6 16.07 -7.29 0.58
N ILE A 7 15.00 -7.87 0.04
CA ILE A 7 13.72 -7.91 0.76
C ILE A 7 13.71 -9.16 1.65
N LYS A 8 13.50 -8.96 2.94
CA LYS A 8 13.20 -10.04 3.87
C LYS A 8 11.68 -10.07 4.07
N LEU A 9 10.98 -10.79 3.22
CA LEU A 9 9.57 -11.06 3.45
C LEU A 9 9.39 -12.08 4.58
N PRO A 10 8.36 -11.92 5.42
CA PRO A 10 7.88 -13.00 6.26
C PRO A 10 7.63 -14.25 5.41
N GLN A 11 8.04 -15.40 5.92
CA GLN A 11 7.94 -16.63 5.16
C GLN A 11 7.50 -17.80 6.05
N PHE A 12 6.73 -18.71 5.48
CA PHE A 12 6.27 -19.93 6.10
C PHE A 12 6.66 -21.12 5.23
N LYS A 13 7.39 -22.08 5.79
CA LYS A 13 7.65 -23.37 5.14
C LYS A 13 6.49 -24.30 5.42
N VAL A 14 5.88 -24.79 4.36
CA VAL A 14 4.74 -25.70 4.48
C VAL A 14 5.19 -27.02 5.14
N PRO A 15 4.61 -27.39 6.30
CA PRO A 15 4.91 -28.67 6.93
C PRO A 15 4.60 -29.84 6.00
N LEU A 16 5.35 -30.91 6.06
CA LEU A 16 5.28 -32.12 5.20
C LEU A 16 5.72 -31.91 3.74
N PHE A 17 5.68 -30.66 3.25
CA PHE A 17 6.06 -30.30 1.87
C PHE A 17 7.17 -29.25 1.91
N GLU A 18 8.29 -29.57 2.55
CA GLU A 18 9.42 -28.65 2.79
C GLU A 18 9.98 -27.97 1.53
N HIS A 19 9.62 -28.47 0.34
CA HIS A 19 9.96 -27.88 -0.95
C HIS A 19 9.19 -26.59 -1.25
N THR A 20 8.09 -26.34 -0.55
CA THR A 20 7.20 -25.18 -0.80
C THR A 20 7.35 -24.13 0.30
N THR A 21 7.54 -22.89 -0.12
CA THR A 21 7.60 -21.73 0.76
C THR A 21 6.49 -20.76 0.39
N VAL A 22 5.78 -20.24 1.38
CA VAL A 22 4.83 -19.14 1.23
C VAL A 22 5.45 -17.88 1.80
N PHE A 23 5.47 -16.81 1.02
CA PHE A 23 5.91 -15.49 1.43
C PHE A 23 4.68 -14.59 1.66
N PHE A 24 4.82 -13.59 2.52
CA PHE A 24 3.74 -12.68 2.86
C PHE A 24 4.16 -11.22 2.67
N CYS A 25 3.30 -10.45 1.99
CA CYS A 25 3.41 -9.01 1.81
C CYS A 25 2.22 -8.33 2.53
N PRO A 26 2.41 -7.82 3.75
CA PRO A 26 1.34 -7.18 4.51
C PRO A 26 0.95 -5.79 4.00
N THR A 27 1.68 -5.25 3.03
CA THR A 27 1.40 -3.95 2.42
C THR A 27 1.58 -3.98 0.91
N ARG A 28 0.89 -3.08 0.23
CA ARG A 28 0.99 -2.91 -1.23
C ARG A 28 2.40 -2.52 -1.66
N ASP A 29 3.07 -1.66 -0.90
CA ASP A 29 4.43 -1.21 -1.20
C ASP A 29 5.42 -2.36 -1.15
N MET A 30 5.34 -3.23 -0.13
CA MET A 30 6.19 -4.42 -0.04
C MET A 30 5.94 -5.40 -1.20
N PHE A 31 4.68 -5.52 -1.62
CA PHE A 31 4.34 -6.35 -2.77
C PHE A 31 4.90 -5.78 -4.08
N TYR A 32 4.78 -4.48 -4.32
CA TYR A 32 5.34 -3.84 -5.52
C TYR A 32 6.86 -3.91 -5.55
N GLU A 33 7.52 -3.68 -4.42
CA GLU A 33 8.96 -3.84 -4.29
C GLU A 33 9.39 -5.30 -4.58
N PHE A 34 8.61 -6.28 -4.12
CA PHE A 34 8.84 -7.69 -4.44
C PHE A 34 8.70 -7.94 -5.94
N CYS A 35 7.62 -7.49 -6.58
CA CYS A 35 7.38 -7.66 -8.01
C CYS A 35 8.51 -7.04 -8.85
N GLU A 36 8.92 -5.82 -8.55
CA GLU A 36 10.03 -5.15 -9.22
C GLU A 36 11.32 -5.96 -9.14
N LYS A 37 11.70 -6.42 -7.93
CA LYS A 37 12.93 -7.19 -7.73
C LYS A 37 12.88 -8.60 -8.32
N ALA A 38 11.69 -9.18 -8.40
CA ALA A 38 11.46 -10.50 -9.01
C ALA A 38 11.26 -10.43 -10.53
N GLY A 39 11.10 -9.22 -11.11
CA GLY A 39 10.80 -9.04 -12.53
C GLY A 39 9.39 -9.49 -12.89
N ILE A 40 8.45 -9.42 -11.96
CA ILE A 40 7.03 -9.76 -12.17
C ILE A 40 6.31 -8.48 -12.63
N PRO A 41 5.61 -8.50 -13.79
CA PRO A 41 4.84 -7.35 -14.23
C PRO A 41 3.68 -7.09 -13.28
N ILE A 42 3.44 -5.80 -12.98
CA ILE A 42 2.29 -5.38 -12.17
C ILE A 42 1.10 -5.22 -13.11
N GLU A 43 0.10 -6.05 -12.93
CA GLU A 43 -1.15 -5.99 -13.71
C GLU A 43 -2.06 -4.88 -13.13
N PRO A 44 -2.82 -4.16 -13.99
CA PRO A 44 -3.73 -3.10 -13.53
C PRO A 44 -4.76 -3.57 -12.49
N ASP A 45 -5.20 -4.82 -12.58
CA ASP A 45 -6.18 -5.42 -11.67
C ASP A 45 -5.65 -5.54 -10.23
N PHE A 46 -4.32 -5.53 -10.04
CA PHE A 46 -3.72 -5.56 -8.69
C PHE A 46 -4.01 -4.29 -7.90
N GLU A 47 -4.26 -3.16 -8.57
CA GLU A 47 -4.58 -1.89 -7.90
C GLU A 47 -5.95 -1.92 -7.21
N LEU A 48 -6.89 -2.69 -7.74
CA LEU A 48 -8.26 -2.78 -7.25
C LEU A 48 -8.48 -3.92 -6.24
N ALA A 49 -7.52 -4.85 -6.14
CA ALA A 49 -7.64 -6.00 -5.26
C ALA A 49 -7.42 -5.61 -3.79
N GLY A 50 -8.22 -6.18 -2.88
CA GLY A 50 -7.99 -6.13 -1.42
C GLY A 50 -6.81 -7.01 -1.01
N GLY A 51 -6.57 -8.10 -1.73
CA GLY A 51 -5.44 -9.01 -1.59
C GLY A 51 -5.27 -9.85 -2.84
N LEU A 52 -4.23 -10.65 -2.88
CA LEU A 52 -3.99 -11.62 -3.96
C LEU A 52 -3.03 -12.73 -3.55
N THR A 53 -3.11 -13.84 -4.28
CA THR A 53 -2.17 -14.94 -4.21
C THR A 53 -1.47 -15.12 -5.55
N LEU A 54 -0.13 -15.11 -5.55
CA LEU A 54 0.69 -15.43 -6.72
C LEU A 54 1.34 -16.80 -6.58
N THR A 55 1.30 -17.57 -7.68
CA THR A 55 2.14 -18.76 -7.86
C THR A 55 3.37 -18.36 -8.67
N CYS A 56 4.55 -18.58 -8.09
CA CYS A 56 5.82 -18.27 -8.71
C CYS A 56 6.66 -19.55 -8.88
N THR A 57 7.39 -19.64 -9.98
CA THR A 57 8.33 -20.76 -10.19
C THR A 57 9.76 -20.28 -9.94
N GLY A 58 10.45 -20.95 -9.05
CA GLY A 58 11.85 -20.67 -8.74
C GLY A 58 12.80 -21.10 -9.86
N GLU A 59 14.01 -20.54 -9.88
CA GLU A 59 15.04 -20.88 -10.88
C GLU A 59 15.38 -22.36 -10.97
N LYS A 60 15.19 -23.10 -9.88
CA LYS A 60 15.46 -24.55 -9.80
C LYS A 60 14.25 -25.43 -10.09
N GLY A 61 13.14 -24.83 -10.51
CA GLY A 61 11.93 -25.55 -10.91
C GLY A 61 11.01 -25.95 -9.76
N GLY A 62 11.04 -25.31 -8.63
CA GLY A 62 10.05 -25.50 -7.56
C GLY A 62 9.08 -24.33 -7.50
N ASN A 63 7.82 -24.58 -7.12
CA ASN A 63 6.85 -23.54 -6.89
C ASN A 63 7.05 -22.91 -5.49
N PHE A 64 6.85 -21.59 -5.42
CA PHE A 64 6.63 -20.85 -4.19
C PHE A 64 5.45 -19.91 -4.35
N TYR A 65 4.88 -19.49 -3.26
CA TYR A 65 3.67 -18.69 -3.27
C TYR A 65 3.89 -17.37 -2.56
N VAL A 66 3.18 -16.33 -3.00
CA VAL A 66 3.18 -15.03 -2.34
C VAL A 66 1.74 -14.66 -2.05
N ILE A 67 1.44 -14.45 -0.77
CA ILE A 67 0.20 -13.86 -0.31
C ILE A 67 0.45 -12.37 -0.11
N ALA A 68 -0.45 -11.53 -0.61
CA ALA A 68 -0.47 -10.10 -0.33
C ALA A 68 -1.84 -9.68 0.19
N VAL A 69 -1.85 -8.79 1.20
CA VAL A 69 -3.07 -8.18 1.76
C VAL A 69 -2.89 -6.67 1.74
N PHE A 70 -3.83 -5.96 1.11
CA PHE A 70 -3.71 -4.52 0.85
C PHE A 70 -4.75 -3.67 1.60
N ASP A 71 -5.86 -4.29 2.01
CA ASP A 71 -6.97 -3.64 2.72
C ASP A 71 -6.89 -3.80 4.25
N ASN A 72 -5.86 -4.48 4.74
CA ASN A 72 -5.65 -4.77 6.15
C ASN A 72 -6.75 -5.64 6.82
N GLU A 73 -7.59 -6.30 6.01
CA GLU A 73 -8.71 -7.08 6.50
C GLU A 73 -8.33 -8.54 6.77
N LEU A 74 -8.74 -9.05 7.94
CA LEU A 74 -8.52 -10.46 8.29
C LEU A 74 -9.26 -11.41 7.34
N GLY A 75 -10.43 -10.99 6.86
CA GLY A 75 -11.19 -11.76 5.88
C GLY A 75 -10.43 -11.97 4.59
N THR A 76 -9.71 -10.95 4.12
CA THR A 76 -8.83 -11.02 2.95
C THR A 76 -7.67 -11.96 3.20
N LEU A 77 -7.01 -11.89 4.37
CA LEU A 77 -5.95 -12.84 4.71
C LEU A 77 -6.45 -14.30 4.66
N VAL A 78 -7.62 -14.59 5.26
CA VAL A 78 -8.20 -15.94 5.24
C VAL A 78 -8.50 -16.39 3.81
N HIS A 79 -9.04 -15.49 2.97
CA HIS A 79 -9.33 -15.74 1.56
C HIS A 79 -8.07 -16.14 0.78
N GLU A 80 -6.99 -15.39 0.93
CA GLU A 80 -5.73 -15.65 0.24
C GLU A 80 -5.02 -16.90 0.79
N CYS A 81 -5.15 -17.19 2.09
CA CYS A 81 -4.69 -18.47 2.67
C CYS A 81 -5.42 -19.66 2.04
N ALA A 82 -6.72 -19.52 1.76
CA ALA A 82 -7.50 -20.57 1.11
C ALA A 82 -7.01 -20.81 -0.33
N HIS A 83 -6.84 -19.75 -1.14
CA HIS A 83 -6.27 -19.87 -2.49
C HIS A 83 -4.89 -20.52 -2.48
N THR A 84 -3.99 -20.05 -1.62
CA THR A 84 -2.65 -20.63 -1.48
C THR A 84 -2.71 -22.11 -1.12
N THR A 85 -3.61 -22.49 -0.20
CA THR A 85 -3.79 -23.88 0.20
C THR A 85 -4.24 -24.76 -0.97
N PHE A 86 -5.17 -24.30 -1.81
CA PHE A 86 -5.57 -25.03 -3.02
C PHE A 86 -4.38 -25.31 -3.93
N HIS A 87 -3.54 -24.29 -4.18
CA HIS A 87 -2.37 -24.44 -5.02
C HIS A 87 -1.35 -25.41 -4.44
N VAL A 88 -0.97 -25.22 -3.16
CA VAL A 88 0.01 -26.06 -2.46
C VAL A 88 -0.41 -27.53 -2.45
N LEU A 89 -1.68 -27.80 -2.13
CA LEU A 89 -2.19 -29.17 -2.09
C LEU A 89 -2.33 -29.79 -3.48
N SER A 90 -2.70 -28.98 -4.47
CA SER A 90 -2.76 -29.42 -5.88
C SER A 90 -1.39 -29.86 -6.41
N ASP A 91 -0.30 -29.16 -6.04
CA ASP A 91 1.06 -29.51 -6.44
C ASP A 91 1.49 -30.91 -5.97
N VAL A 92 0.91 -31.39 -4.88
CA VAL A 92 1.18 -32.73 -4.31
C VAL A 92 0.04 -33.74 -4.57
N GLY A 93 -0.91 -33.38 -5.44
CA GLY A 93 -2.00 -34.26 -5.87
C GLY A 93 -3.12 -34.42 -4.82
N VAL A 94 -3.19 -33.56 -3.81
CA VAL A 94 -4.29 -33.54 -2.84
C VAL A 94 -5.36 -32.54 -3.33
N VAL A 95 -6.55 -33.03 -3.62
CA VAL A 95 -7.65 -32.22 -4.15
C VAL A 95 -8.82 -32.24 -3.16
N ALA A 96 -9.29 -31.05 -2.76
CA ALA A 96 -10.51 -30.92 -1.97
C ALA A 96 -11.71 -31.52 -2.72
N THR A 97 -12.61 -32.18 -2.02
CA THR A 97 -13.75 -32.88 -2.62
C THR A 97 -15.07 -32.39 -2.07
N THR A 98 -16.17 -32.77 -2.73
CA THR A 98 -17.52 -32.48 -2.28
C THR A 98 -18.02 -33.41 -1.17
N ASP A 99 -17.28 -34.50 -0.90
CA ASP A 99 -17.57 -35.37 0.24
C ASP A 99 -17.03 -34.73 1.54
N PRO A 100 -17.89 -34.25 2.45
CA PRO A 100 -17.45 -33.56 3.66
C PRO A 100 -16.64 -34.43 4.62
N SER A 101 -16.75 -35.76 4.49
CA SER A 101 -15.99 -36.71 5.32
C SER A 101 -14.62 -37.10 4.74
N HIS A 102 -14.29 -36.62 3.53
CA HIS A 102 -13.06 -37.00 2.86
C HIS A 102 -11.83 -36.38 3.54
N PRO A 103 -10.78 -37.16 3.86
CA PRO A 103 -9.60 -36.67 4.58
C PRO A 103 -8.88 -35.49 3.92
N ALA A 104 -8.99 -35.33 2.59
CA ALA A 104 -8.42 -34.19 1.88
C ALA A 104 -9.03 -32.85 2.34
N ASN A 105 -10.31 -32.83 2.73
CA ASN A 105 -10.96 -31.62 3.22
C ASN A 105 -10.44 -31.19 4.60
N GLU A 106 -10.15 -32.14 5.47
CA GLU A 106 -9.48 -31.89 6.75
C GLU A 106 -8.06 -31.37 6.53
N THR A 107 -7.32 -31.98 5.59
CA THR A 107 -5.97 -31.49 5.21
C THR A 107 -6.02 -30.06 4.71
N TYR A 108 -7.03 -29.73 3.88
CA TYR A 108 -7.24 -28.37 3.39
C TYR A 108 -7.52 -27.40 4.55
N ALA A 109 -8.50 -27.68 5.39
CA ALA A 109 -8.87 -26.82 6.51
C ALA A 109 -7.70 -26.60 7.49
N TYR A 110 -6.96 -27.66 7.79
CA TYR A 110 -5.79 -27.59 8.63
C TYR A 110 -4.68 -26.69 8.02
N MET A 111 -4.44 -26.83 6.72
CA MET A 111 -3.41 -26.04 6.03
C MET A 111 -3.78 -24.55 5.98
N VAL A 112 -5.04 -24.19 5.71
CA VAL A 112 -5.52 -22.81 5.80
C VAL A 112 -5.20 -22.22 7.17
N GLY A 113 -5.57 -22.94 8.24
CA GLY A 113 -5.29 -22.51 9.62
C GLY A 113 -3.81 -22.30 9.88
N ARG A 114 -2.94 -23.21 9.41
CA ARG A 114 -1.49 -23.12 9.62
C ARG A 114 -0.85 -21.93 8.90
N ILE A 115 -1.28 -21.63 7.68
CA ILE A 115 -0.79 -20.47 6.92
C ILE A 115 -1.30 -19.19 7.60
N PHE A 116 -2.57 -19.16 7.99
CA PHE A 116 -3.17 -18.03 8.70
C PHE A 116 -2.44 -17.74 10.03
N ASP A 117 -2.23 -18.75 10.87
CA ASP A 117 -1.53 -18.60 12.16
C ASP A 117 -0.11 -18.03 12.00
N ALA A 118 0.55 -18.36 10.88
CA ALA A 118 1.89 -17.85 10.61
C ALA A 118 1.89 -16.36 10.20
N PHE A 119 0.87 -15.88 9.51
CA PHE A 119 0.85 -14.52 8.95
C PHE A 119 -0.06 -13.54 9.68
N PHE A 120 -1.01 -14.01 10.45
CA PHE A 120 -1.88 -13.14 11.26
C PHE A 120 -1.10 -12.18 12.17
N PRO A 121 -0.09 -12.61 12.96
CA PRO A 121 0.68 -11.68 13.78
C PRO A 121 1.37 -10.58 12.97
N VAL A 122 1.89 -10.93 11.79
CA VAL A 122 2.57 -9.97 10.90
C VAL A 122 1.60 -8.93 10.34
N LEU A 123 0.38 -9.35 9.95
CA LEU A 123 -0.66 -8.42 9.52
C LEU A 123 -1.10 -7.50 10.66
N ALA A 124 -1.26 -8.03 11.87
CA ALA A 124 -1.63 -7.25 13.05
C ALA A 124 -0.59 -6.17 13.37
N GLU A 125 0.70 -6.52 13.38
CA GLU A 125 1.79 -5.55 13.57
C GLU A 125 1.81 -4.48 12.46
N SER A 126 1.57 -4.87 11.21
CA SER A 126 1.49 -3.92 10.08
C SER A 126 0.34 -2.94 10.27
N ASN A 127 -0.82 -3.42 10.69
CA ASN A 127 -2.00 -2.60 10.93
C ASN A 127 -1.78 -1.59 12.07
N GLU A 128 -1.17 -2.02 13.16
CA GLU A 128 -0.81 -1.15 14.28
C GLU A 128 0.18 -0.05 13.85
N ALA A 129 1.20 -0.41 13.08
CA ALA A 129 2.18 0.54 12.56
C ALA A 129 1.55 1.56 11.61
N GLN A 130 0.65 1.13 10.72
CA GLN A 130 -0.08 2.03 9.82
C GLN A 130 -0.99 2.98 10.59
N LEU A 131 -1.74 2.49 11.58
CA LEU A 131 -2.60 3.32 12.43
C LEU A 131 -1.78 4.37 13.18
N ALA A 132 -0.65 4.00 13.76
CA ALA A 132 0.25 4.93 14.43
C ALA A 132 0.80 6.00 13.48
N ALA A 133 1.17 5.62 12.25
CA ALA A 133 1.64 6.55 11.22
C ALA A 133 0.56 7.54 10.80
N MET A 134 -0.68 7.08 10.62
CA MET A 134 -1.83 7.95 10.30
C MET A 134 -2.11 8.95 11.42
N GLN A 135 -2.09 8.51 12.68
CA GLN A 135 -2.28 9.40 13.83
C GLN A 135 -1.18 10.45 13.93
N ALA A 136 0.08 10.07 13.66
CA ALA A 136 1.20 11.00 13.64
C ALA A 136 1.06 12.03 12.52
N ALA A 137 0.63 11.62 11.33
CA ALA A 137 0.39 12.52 10.20
C ALA A 137 -0.72 13.53 10.51
N GLU A 138 -1.83 13.09 11.12
CA GLU A 138 -2.93 13.97 11.52
C GLU A 138 -2.49 15.03 12.55
N VAL A 139 -1.61 14.67 13.47
CA VAL A 139 -1.04 15.61 14.44
C VAL A 139 -0.18 16.67 13.75
N VAL A 140 0.64 16.26 12.79
CA VAL A 140 1.48 17.20 12.00
C VAL A 140 0.63 18.15 11.17
N GLU A 141 -0.40 17.65 10.49
CA GLU A 141 -1.31 18.45 9.69
C GLU A 141 -2.02 19.52 10.56
N LYS A 142 -2.54 19.11 11.72
CA LYS A 142 -3.15 20.06 12.68
C LYS A 142 -2.18 21.12 13.20
N ALA A 143 -0.91 20.76 13.38
CA ALA A 143 0.12 21.71 13.80
C ALA A 143 0.42 22.73 12.69
N LEU A 144 0.53 22.30 11.43
CA LEU A 144 0.74 23.17 10.28
C LEU A 144 -0.44 24.15 10.10
N ASP A 145 -1.67 23.67 10.20
CA ASP A 145 -2.87 24.52 10.13
C ASP A 145 -2.92 25.58 11.22
N GLN A 146 -2.35 25.28 12.39
CA GLN A 146 -2.26 26.27 13.48
C GLN A 146 -1.18 27.33 13.21
N GLU A 147 -0.04 26.94 12.65
CA GLU A 147 1.02 27.89 12.27
C GLU A 147 0.55 28.84 11.18
N GLU A 148 -0.17 28.34 10.15
CA GLU A 148 -0.72 29.17 9.09
C GLU A 148 -1.71 30.20 9.61
N LYS A 149 -2.60 29.81 10.54
CA LYS A 149 -3.55 30.74 11.17
C LYS A 149 -2.87 31.82 12.04
N VAL A 150 -1.74 31.48 12.65
CA VAL A 150 -0.97 32.45 13.45
C VAL A 150 -0.25 33.46 12.56
N THR A 151 0.29 33.01 11.42
CA THR A 151 0.92 33.91 10.42
C THR A 151 -0.07 34.87 9.79
N ASP A 152 -1.25 34.38 9.38
CA ASP A 152 -2.32 35.20 8.82
C ASP A 152 -2.83 36.26 9.82
N ALA A 153 -2.96 35.87 11.10
CA ALA A 153 -3.37 36.81 12.15
C ALA A 153 -2.29 37.87 12.43
N ALA A 154 -1.02 37.54 12.28
CA ALA A 154 0.08 38.50 12.44
C ALA A 154 0.15 39.49 11.28
N GLU A 155 -0.04 39.06 10.05
CA GLU A 155 -0.07 39.93 8.85
C GLU A 155 -1.26 40.92 8.91
N GLN A 156 -2.44 40.45 9.28
CA GLN A 156 -3.62 41.34 9.44
C GLN A 156 -3.42 42.38 10.54
N THR A 157 -2.63 42.10 11.55
CA THR A 157 -2.33 43.04 12.64
C THR A 157 -1.33 44.12 12.18
N GLU A 158 -0.43 43.83 11.26
CA GLU A 158 0.52 44.77 10.69
C GLU A 158 -0.16 45.71 9.69
N GLU A 159 -1.04 45.19 8.81
CA GLU A 159 -1.83 46.02 7.87
C GLU A 159 -2.70 47.07 8.60
N GLN A 160 -3.35 46.68 9.71
CA GLN A 160 -4.14 47.61 10.52
C GLN A 160 -3.31 48.71 11.22
N LYS A 161 -1.99 48.47 11.43
CA LYS A 161 -1.09 49.51 11.98
C LYS A 161 -0.60 50.49 10.93
N GLU A 162 -0.47 50.07 9.66
CA GLU A 162 -0.10 51.00 8.56
C GLU A 162 -1.21 51.94 8.15
N GLU A 163 -2.48 51.55 8.18
CA GLU A 163 -3.63 52.43 7.84
C GLU A 163 -3.81 53.60 8.81
N LYS A 164 -3.25 53.56 10.01
CA LYS A 164 -3.38 54.62 11.03
C LYS A 164 -2.29 55.72 10.96
N LYS A 165 -1.38 55.69 9.96
CA LYS A 165 -0.44 56.81 9.75
C LYS A 165 -1.07 57.92 8.95
N PRO A 166 -1.05 59.18 9.41
CA PRO A 166 -1.74 60.31 8.74
C PRO A 166 -1.08 60.63 7.39
N ALA A 167 -1.92 60.74 6.38
CA ALA A 167 -1.57 61.06 5.00
C ALA A 167 -0.80 62.38 4.87
N LYS A 168 0.51 62.32 4.51
CA LYS A 168 1.27 63.44 3.99
C LYS A 168 0.91 63.67 2.51
N LYS A 169 0.24 64.81 2.22
CA LYS A 169 -0.01 65.32 0.87
C LYS A 169 1.31 65.52 0.12
N GLY A 170 1.46 64.98 -1.06
CA GLY A 170 2.62 65.29 -1.90
C GLY A 170 2.61 64.71 -3.32
N LYS A 171 2.05 65.43 -4.25
CA LYS A 171 2.42 65.60 -5.69
C LYS A 171 2.17 64.46 -6.70
N ARG A 172 1.34 64.82 -7.65
CA ARG A 172 1.00 64.19 -8.96
C ARG A 172 2.22 64.06 -9.91
N LYS A 173 2.19 62.98 -10.72
CA LYS A 173 2.40 62.76 -12.18
C LYS A 173 3.48 61.71 -12.50
N PRO A 174 3.48 61.10 -13.70
CA PRO A 174 2.47 60.86 -14.73
C PRO A 174 2.39 59.39 -15.27
N LYS A 175 1.44 59.15 -16.17
CA LYS A 175 1.15 58.04 -17.05
C LYS A 175 2.34 57.41 -17.80
N ALA A 176 2.31 56.07 -17.95
CA ALA A 176 2.58 55.24 -19.14
C ALA A 176 2.82 53.80 -18.66
N LYS A 177 2.39 52.73 -19.22
CA LYS A 177 2.15 52.18 -20.54
C LYS A 177 1.55 50.78 -20.35
N GLU A 178 0.62 50.44 -21.21
CA GLU A 178 0.15 49.06 -21.43
C GLU A 178 1.27 48.06 -21.69
N ALA A 179 1.14 46.87 -21.13
CA ALA A 179 1.88 45.69 -21.61
C ALA A 179 1.03 44.42 -21.47
N LEU A 180 0.60 43.95 -22.60
CA LEU A 180 0.27 42.60 -23.08
C LEU A 180 0.11 41.46 -22.06
N VAL A 181 -1.07 40.87 -22.11
CA VAL A 181 -1.45 39.58 -21.54
C VAL A 181 -1.07 38.47 -22.54
N PRO A 182 -0.34 37.43 -22.18
CA PRO A 182 -0.23 36.24 -23.02
C PRO A 182 -1.42 35.26 -22.78
N ARG A 183 -2.03 34.94 -23.89
CA ARG A 183 -3.17 34.02 -24.08
C ARG A 183 -2.68 32.57 -23.87
N VAL A 184 -3.22 31.88 -22.88
CA VAL A 184 -2.98 30.45 -22.70
C VAL A 184 -3.97 29.65 -23.55
N MET A 185 -3.42 28.84 -24.46
CA MET A 185 -4.21 27.91 -25.28
C MET A 185 -4.58 26.67 -24.45
N SER A 186 -5.86 26.33 -24.42
CA SER A 186 -6.37 25.07 -23.89
C SER A 186 -6.23 23.96 -24.94
N PHE A 187 -5.54 22.90 -24.58
CA PHE A 187 -5.54 21.65 -25.36
C PHE A 187 -6.74 20.79 -24.93
N LYS A 188 -7.65 20.53 -25.88
CA LYS A 188 -8.67 19.48 -25.76
C LYS A 188 -8.02 18.16 -26.15
N ARG A 189 -8.15 17.14 -25.27
CA ARG A 189 -7.90 15.74 -25.63
C ARG A 189 -9.12 15.20 -26.37
N GLY A 190 -8.87 14.60 -27.52
CA GLY A 190 -9.75 13.67 -28.22
C GLY A 190 -9.51 12.26 -27.76
#